data_5f6224f4b4bfb499abfa064ae2b03217
#
_entry.id   5f6224f4b4bfb499abfa064ae2b03217
#
_cell.length_a   1.000
_cell.length_b   1.000
_cell.length_c   1.000
_cell.angle_alpha   90.00
_cell.angle_beta   90.00
_cell.angle_gamma   90.00
#
_symmetry.space_group_name_H-M   'P 1'
#
loop_
_entity.id
_entity.type
_entity.pdbx_description
1 polymer ?
#
loop_
_entity_poly.entity_id
_entity_poly.type
_entity_poly.pdbx_seq_one_letter_code
_entity_poly.pdbx_strand_id
1 'polypeptide(L)'
;MSKKPISPLRQRLIDDITARRFSEDTKKDYVRNVRKFADFLGRSPNTATSEDLRRFQLHMAQQQVGPSTINAAITALRFFFTVTLEKPDLVRPLRIVTEPRKAPVVLSQEEVSRLLQAAPGLKYKAALSAAYGAGLRVSEVTHLKVSDIDSERMMLRVEQGKGQRDRDVMLSPQLLQLLREWWKAARPQVWLFPGQNPINPVTARQLNRAVTAAKDLAGISKRVSPHTLRHSFATHLLEQGVDIRVIQVLLGHAKLETTALYTRVAVSTVRDIKSPLDRLGVKLTKRTPPS
;
A
#
# COMPACT_ATOMS: atom_id res chain seq x y z
N MET A 1 -7.31 6.79 -33.82
CA MET A 1 -6.19 7.66 -33.37
C MET A 1 -4.89 6.89 -33.55
N SER A 2 -4.03 7.30 -34.46
CA SER A 2 -2.74 6.68 -34.73
C SER A 2 -1.84 6.81 -33.48
N LYS A 3 -1.37 5.68 -32.94
CA LYS A 3 -0.37 5.69 -31.85
C LYS A 3 0.91 6.28 -32.43
N LYS A 4 1.34 7.45 -31.93
CA LYS A 4 2.65 8.01 -32.28
C LYS A 4 3.72 6.93 -32.07
N PRO A 5 4.63 6.72 -33.04
CA PRO A 5 5.67 5.70 -32.91
C PRO A 5 6.51 5.95 -31.64
N ILE A 6 6.87 4.85 -30.98
CA ILE A 6 7.72 4.92 -29.78
C ILE A 6 9.11 5.38 -30.24
N SER A 7 9.65 6.42 -29.60
CA SER A 7 11.02 6.87 -29.93
C SER A 7 12.05 5.80 -29.59
N PRO A 8 13.15 5.66 -30.36
CA PRO A 8 14.21 4.67 -30.09
C PRO A 8 14.73 4.73 -28.64
N LEU A 9 14.87 5.94 -28.11
CA LEU A 9 15.33 6.16 -26.73
C LEU A 9 14.33 5.62 -25.69
N ARG A 10 13.04 5.81 -25.91
CA ARG A 10 11.99 5.24 -25.04
C ARG A 10 11.96 3.72 -25.12
N GLN A 11 12.18 3.16 -26.32
CA GLN A 11 12.24 1.71 -26.47
C GLN A 11 13.44 1.14 -25.72
N ARG A 12 14.63 1.74 -25.84
CA ARG A 12 15.83 1.34 -25.09
C ARG A 12 15.59 1.35 -23.58
N LEU A 13 14.95 2.40 -23.03
CA LEU A 13 14.56 2.43 -21.61
C LEU A 13 13.65 1.26 -21.24
N ILE A 14 12.65 0.95 -22.07
CA ILE A 14 11.73 -0.17 -21.83
C ILE A 14 12.49 -1.51 -21.85
N ASP A 15 13.41 -1.70 -22.77
CA ASP A 15 14.21 -2.91 -22.91
C ASP A 15 15.14 -3.10 -21.69
N ASP A 16 15.80 -2.04 -21.24
CA ASP A 16 16.65 -2.04 -20.05
C ASP A 16 15.89 -2.39 -18.76
N ILE A 17 14.67 -1.88 -18.62
CA ILE A 17 13.78 -2.18 -17.50
C ILE A 17 13.32 -3.64 -17.57
N THR A 18 12.99 -4.12 -18.78
CA THR A 18 12.50 -5.48 -19.01
C THR A 18 13.60 -6.51 -18.75
N ALA A 19 14.83 -6.25 -19.22
CA ALA A 19 16.01 -7.10 -18.98
C ALA A 19 16.28 -7.29 -17.47
N ARG A 20 15.93 -6.31 -16.64
CA ARG A 20 16.07 -6.37 -15.17
C ARG A 20 14.84 -6.92 -14.46
N ARG A 21 13.85 -7.43 -15.20
CA ARG A 21 12.61 -8.04 -14.69
C ARG A 21 11.84 -7.13 -13.72
N PHE A 22 11.84 -5.82 -13.96
CA PHE A 22 11.00 -4.92 -13.17
C PHE A 22 9.52 -5.14 -13.49
N SER A 23 8.66 -4.87 -12.52
CA SER A 23 7.21 -5.01 -12.71
C SER A 23 6.68 -4.05 -13.78
N GLU A 24 5.56 -4.39 -14.42
CA GLU A 24 4.89 -3.53 -15.40
C GLU A 24 4.53 -2.15 -14.84
N ASP A 25 4.19 -2.07 -13.55
CA ASP A 25 3.88 -0.80 -12.90
C ASP A 25 5.14 0.04 -12.71
N THR A 26 6.26 -0.56 -12.31
CA THR A 26 7.56 0.13 -12.26
C THR A 26 7.96 0.65 -13.64
N LYS A 27 7.77 -0.16 -14.69
CA LYS A 27 8.03 0.24 -16.07
C LYS A 27 7.21 1.46 -16.46
N LYS A 28 5.89 1.42 -16.22
CA LYS A 28 5.00 2.56 -16.50
C LYS A 28 5.43 3.81 -15.74
N ASP A 29 5.81 3.66 -14.48
CA ASP A 29 6.23 4.78 -13.63
C ASP A 29 7.54 5.40 -14.10
N TYR A 30 8.53 4.60 -14.47
CA TYR A 30 9.80 5.10 -14.99
C TYR A 30 9.62 5.83 -16.30
N VAL A 31 8.91 5.24 -17.26
CA VAL A 31 8.61 5.87 -18.55
C VAL A 31 7.84 7.18 -18.36
N ARG A 32 6.87 7.22 -17.45
CA ARG A 32 6.09 8.42 -17.13
C ARG A 32 6.96 9.53 -16.56
N ASN A 33 7.88 9.22 -15.65
CA ASN A 33 8.73 10.22 -15.01
C ASN A 33 9.81 10.75 -15.98
N VAL A 34 10.41 9.89 -16.82
CA VAL A 34 11.34 10.35 -17.88
C VAL A 34 10.60 11.22 -18.90
N ARG A 35 9.35 10.90 -19.27
CA ARG A 35 8.53 11.75 -20.14
C ARG A 35 8.27 13.11 -19.51
N LYS A 36 7.88 13.18 -18.23
CA LYS A 36 7.69 14.46 -17.52
C LYS A 36 8.95 15.33 -17.56
N PHE A 37 10.11 14.72 -17.41
CA PHE A 37 11.37 15.42 -17.54
C PHE A 37 11.62 15.93 -18.97
N ALA A 38 11.35 15.11 -19.98
CA ALA A 38 11.45 15.53 -21.39
C ALA A 38 10.47 16.68 -21.73
N ASP A 39 9.24 16.60 -21.22
CA ASP A 39 8.24 17.66 -21.38
C ASP A 39 8.71 18.98 -20.72
N PHE A 40 9.34 18.92 -19.55
CA PHE A 40 9.94 20.06 -18.85
C PHE A 40 11.11 20.68 -19.65
N LEU A 41 11.95 19.84 -20.25
CA LEU A 41 13.10 20.30 -21.05
C LEU A 41 12.69 20.93 -22.37
N GLY A 42 11.55 20.53 -22.95
CA GLY A 42 11.14 20.90 -24.31
C GLY A 42 12.02 20.30 -25.42
N ARG A 43 12.94 19.39 -25.08
CA ARG A 43 13.88 18.72 -25.98
C ARG A 43 14.16 17.28 -25.53
N SER A 44 14.91 16.54 -26.36
CA SER A 44 15.24 15.14 -26.01
C SER A 44 16.06 15.03 -24.72
N PRO A 45 15.70 14.14 -23.79
CA PRO A 45 16.38 14.04 -22.49
C PRO A 45 17.84 13.55 -22.58
N ASN A 46 18.27 12.96 -23.71
CA ASN A 46 19.68 12.58 -23.90
C ASN A 46 20.63 13.78 -24.07
N THR A 47 20.08 14.98 -24.33
CA THR A 47 20.84 16.24 -24.45
C THR A 47 20.87 17.03 -23.15
N ALA A 48 20.31 16.48 -22.07
CA ALA A 48 20.24 17.15 -20.79
C ALA A 48 21.63 17.28 -20.12
N THR A 49 21.77 18.35 -19.36
CA THR A 49 22.92 18.63 -18.50
C THR A 49 22.59 18.32 -17.03
N SER A 50 23.60 18.30 -16.17
CA SER A 50 23.40 18.19 -14.71
C SER A 50 22.57 19.35 -14.16
N GLU A 51 22.72 20.55 -14.72
CA GLU A 51 21.94 21.72 -14.30
C GLU A 51 20.47 21.61 -14.71
N ASP A 52 20.15 21.01 -15.85
CA ASP A 52 18.76 20.73 -16.23
C ASP A 52 18.07 19.80 -15.23
N LEU A 53 18.76 18.78 -14.76
CA LEU A 53 18.24 17.86 -13.74
C LEU A 53 18.01 18.56 -12.39
N ARG A 54 18.94 19.42 -11.98
CA ARG A 54 18.81 20.25 -10.79
C ARG A 54 17.61 21.21 -10.91
N ARG A 55 17.47 21.89 -12.03
CA ARG A 55 16.33 22.79 -12.31
C ARG A 55 15.00 22.06 -12.31
N PHE A 56 14.95 20.84 -12.85
CA PHE A 56 13.73 20.01 -12.82
C PHE A 56 13.35 19.65 -11.38
N GLN A 57 14.31 19.22 -10.55
CA GLN A 57 14.04 18.93 -9.14
C GLN A 57 13.54 20.16 -8.39
N LEU A 58 14.16 21.33 -8.61
CA LEU A 58 13.74 22.61 -8.04
C LEU A 58 12.33 22.99 -8.50
N HIS A 59 12.06 22.86 -9.80
CA HIS A 59 10.72 23.10 -10.34
C HIS A 59 9.65 22.24 -9.67
N MET A 60 9.88 20.95 -9.48
CA MET A 60 8.93 20.08 -8.78
C MET A 60 8.70 20.55 -7.33
N ALA A 61 9.75 20.98 -6.63
CA ALA A 61 9.64 21.50 -5.26
C ALA A 61 8.84 22.82 -5.22
N GLN A 62 9.08 23.74 -6.15
CA GLN A 62 8.34 25.00 -6.26
C GLN A 62 6.84 24.77 -6.59
N GLN A 63 6.54 23.74 -7.38
CA GLN A 63 5.16 23.30 -7.65
C GLN A 63 4.54 22.51 -6.49
N GLN A 64 5.17 22.50 -5.32
CA GLN A 64 4.71 21.80 -4.11
C GLN A 64 4.40 20.30 -4.35
N VAL A 65 5.12 19.67 -5.28
CA VAL A 65 5.01 18.22 -5.52
C VAL A 65 5.48 17.49 -4.26
N GLY A 66 4.69 16.51 -3.79
CA GLY A 66 5.02 15.77 -2.56
C GLY A 66 6.35 15.00 -2.66
N PRO A 67 7.08 14.85 -1.53
CA PRO A 67 8.40 14.20 -1.48
C PRO A 67 8.46 12.84 -2.15
N SER A 68 7.48 11.95 -1.92
CA SER A 68 7.43 10.61 -2.55
C SER A 68 7.38 10.68 -4.07
N THR A 69 6.66 11.65 -4.64
CA THR A 69 6.59 11.85 -6.09
C THR A 69 7.91 12.38 -6.65
N ILE A 70 8.57 13.31 -5.93
CA ILE A 70 9.90 13.81 -6.29
C ILE A 70 10.91 12.65 -6.25
N ASN A 71 10.89 11.84 -5.20
CA ASN A 71 11.79 10.70 -5.03
C ASN A 71 11.59 9.63 -6.12
N ALA A 72 10.33 9.38 -6.51
CA ALA A 72 10.03 8.48 -7.63
C ALA A 72 10.60 9.00 -8.96
N ALA A 73 10.49 10.31 -9.22
CA ALA A 73 11.08 10.93 -10.40
C ALA A 73 12.61 10.86 -10.39
N ILE A 74 13.25 11.16 -9.25
CA ILE A 74 14.71 11.04 -9.08
C ILE A 74 15.18 9.62 -9.34
N THR A 75 14.48 8.62 -8.79
CA THR A 75 14.83 7.19 -8.97
C THR A 75 14.75 6.79 -10.44
N ALA A 76 13.68 7.20 -11.14
CA ALA A 76 13.52 6.93 -12.57
C ALA A 76 14.58 7.63 -13.43
N LEU A 77 14.90 8.89 -13.11
CA LEU A 77 15.95 9.63 -13.82
C LEU A 77 17.34 9.08 -13.55
N ARG A 78 17.64 8.68 -12.30
CA ARG A 78 18.90 7.99 -11.99
C ARG A 78 19.05 6.72 -12.83
N PHE A 79 18.02 5.89 -12.88
CA PHE A 79 18.03 4.69 -13.70
C PHE A 79 18.26 5.04 -15.18
N PHE A 80 17.50 5.97 -15.72
CA PHE A 80 17.57 6.37 -17.12
C PHE A 80 18.96 6.88 -17.51
N PHE A 81 19.53 7.80 -16.72
CA PHE A 81 20.86 8.35 -17.02
C PHE A 81 22.00 7.38 -16.75
N THR A 82 21.90 6.58 -15.66
CA THR A 82 22.98 5.65 -15.30
C THR A 82 22.99 4.39 -16.16
N VAL A 83 21.80 3.84 -16.45
CA VAL A 83 21.67 2.55 -17.13
C VAL A 83 21.44 2.74 -18.63
N THR A 84 20.41 3.51 -19.00
CA THR A 84 20.02 3.63 -20.41
C THR A 84 20.94 4.54 -21.21
N LEU A 85 21.41 5.63 -20.62
CA LEU A 85 22.30 6.57 -21.28
C LEU A 85 23.80 6.40 -20.94
N GLU A 86 24.11 5.61 -19.93
CA GLU A 86 25.49 5.37 -19.45
C GLU A 86 26.23 6.65 -19.03
N LYS A 87 25.47 7.64 -18.49
CA LYS A 87 25.97 8.95 -18.04
C LYS A 87 25.72 9.17 -16.55
N PRO A 88 26.32 8.37 -15.63
CA PRO A 88 26.04 8.43 -14.19
C PRO A 88 26.38 9.76 -13.54
N ASP A 89 27.36 10.51 -14.09
CA ASP A 89 27.79 11.79 -13.53
C ASP A 89 26.69 12.87 -13.57
N LEU A 90 25.82 12.82 -14.56
CA LEU A 90 24.76 13.81 -14.72
C LEU A 90 23.77 13.79 -13.55
N VAL A 91 23.57 12.66 -12.89
CA VAL A 91 22.58 12.52 -11.79
C VAL A 91 23.14 12.81 -10.40
N ARG A 92 24.43 13.15 -10.28
CA ARG A 92 25.07 13.51 -9.00
C ARG A 92 24.35 14.64 -8.24
N PRO A 93 23.82 15.70 -8.90
CA PRO A 93 23.12 16.79 -8.20
C PRO A 93 21.77 16.38 -7.61
N LEU A 94 21.12 15.33 -8.13
CA LEU A 94 19.81 14.90 -7.64
C LEU A 94 19.90 14.41 -6.20
N ARG A 95 19.06 14.95 -5.32
CA ARG A 95 19.00 14.58 -3.89
C ARG A 95 17.65 14.02 -3.55
N ILE A 96 17.66 12.88 -2.85
CA ILE A 96 16.43 12.31 -2.26
C ILE A 96 15.92 13.27 -1.19
N VAL A 97 14.64 13.58 -1.27
CA VAL A 97 13.95 14.46 -0.31
C VAL A 97 13.51 13.62 0.88
N THR A 98 13.80 14.09 2.10
CA THR A 98 13.36 13.42 3.32
C THR A 98 11.83 13.45 3.42
N GLU A 99 11.23 12.27 3.60
CA GLU A 99 9.80 12.15 3.82
C GLU A 99 9.50 12.13 5.33
N PRO A 100 8.65 13.06 5.82
CA PRO A 100 8.20 12.97 7.19
C PRO A 100 7.36 11.72 7.38
N ARG A 101 7.76 10.85 8.31
CA ARG A 101 7.03 9.62 8.65
C ARG A 101 5.76 9.99 9.42
N LYS A 102 4.65 10.15 8.73
CA LYS A 102 3.33 10.32 9.34
C LYS A 102 2.82 8.98 9.87
N ALA A 103 2.20 9.02 11.05
CA ALA A 103 1.48 7.86 11.55
C ALA A 103 0.35 7.48 10.55
N PRO A 104 0.12 6.19 10.31
CA PRO A 104 -0.96 5.76 9.44
C PRO A 104 -2.32 6.16 10.03
N VAL A 105 -3.27 6.48 9.14
CA VAL A 105 -4.66 6.66 9.53
C VAL A 105 -5.24 5.30 9.89
N VAL A 106 -5.81 5.20 11.09
CA VAL A 106 -6.47 3.99 11.60
C VAL A 106 -7.93 4.34 11.89
N LEU A 107 -8.83 3.45 11.51
CA LEU A 107 -10.25 3.50 11.86
C LEU A 107 -10.47 2.76 13.18
N SER A 108 -11.43 3.19 13.99
CA SER A 108 -11.90 2.38 15.11
C SER A 108 -12.68 1.17 14.61
N GLN A 109 -12.93 0.19 15.48
CA GLN A 109 -13.73 -1.00 15.13
C GLN A 109 -15.15 -0.60 14.70
N GLU A 110 -15.75 0.39 15.34
CA GLU A 110 -17.05 0.96 14.99
C GLU A 110 -17.03 1.65 13.63
N GLU A 111 -15.98 2.42 13.33
CA GLU A 111 -15.81 3.07 12.02
C GLU A 111 -15.65 2.01 10.91
N VAL A 112 -14.89 0.94 11.16
CA VAL A 112 -14.76 -0.17 10.22
C VAL A 112 -16.11 -0.85 10.00
N SER A 113 -16.85 -1.16 11.07
CA SER A 113 -18.17 -1.77 10.97
C SER A 113 -19.12 -0.94 10.12
N ARG A 114 -19.21 0.37 10.38
CA ARG A 114 -20.06 1.31 9.59
C ARG A 114 -19.61 1.35 8.13
N LEU A 115 -18.31 1.43 7.87
CA LEU A 115 -17.75 1.43 6.52
C LEU A 115 -18.14 0.18 5.72
N LEU A 116 -18.00 -1.00 6.33
CA LEU A 116 -18.32 -2.28 5.69
C LEU A 116 -19.83 -2.44 5.46
N GLN A 117 -20.67 -1.94 6.37
CA GLN A 117 -22.11 -1.94 6.21
C GLN A 117 -22.57 -0.98 5.09
N ALA A 118 -21.91 0.15 4.94
CA ALA A 118 -22.16 1.15 3.91
C ALA A 118 -21.57 0.81 2.54
N ALA A 119 -20.88 -0.33 2.38
CA ALA A 119 -20.29 -0.70 1.12
C ALA A 119 -21.33 -0.89 0.00
N PRO A 120 -21.05 -0.41 -1.24
CA PRO A 120 -22.03 -0.44 -2.33
C PRO A 120 -22.21 -1.86 -2.89
N GLY A 121 -23.14 -2.60 -2.28
CA GLY A 121 -23.50 -3.96 -2.68
C GLY A 121 -22.59 -5.06 -2.14
N LEU A 122 -23.07 -6.30 -2.25
CA LEU A 122 -22.46 -7.47 -1.61
C LEU A 122 -21.02 -7.74 -2.08
N LYS A 123 -20.73 -7.54 -3.36
CA LYS A 123 -19.38 -7.70 -3.94
C LYS A 123 -18.35 -6.84 -3.21
N TYR A 124 -18.62 -5.54 -3.10
CA TYR A 124 -17.68 -4.62 -2.48
C TYR A 124 -17.64 -4.79 -0.96
N LYS A 125 -18.76 -5.12 -0.33
CA LYS A 125 -18.79 -5.50 1.09
C LYS A 125 -17.86 -6.67 1.35
N ALA A 126 -17.94 -7.75 0.56
CA ALA A 126 -17.08 -8.91 0.67
C ALA A 126 -15.59 -8.57 0.38
N ALA A 127 -15.31 -7.78 -0.66
CA ALA A 127 -13.96 -7.38 -1.01
C ALA A 127 -13.29 -6.49 0.06
N LEU A 128 -14.02 -5.52 0.62
CA LEU A 128 -13.52 -4.65 1.68
C LEU A 128 -13.38 -5.42 3.01
N SER A 129 -14.29 -6.37 3.28
CA SER A 129 -14.18 -7.26 4.43
C SER A 129 -12.96 -8.17 4.33
N ALA A 130 -12.60 -8.66 3.12
CA ALA A 130 -11.36 -9.40 2.91
C ALA A 130 -10.11 -8.51 3.12
N ALA A 131 -10.15 -7.25 2.66
CA ALA A 131 -9.07 -6.30 2.89
C ALA A 131 -8.81 -6.05 4.38
N TYR A 132 -9.87 -5.93 5.19
CA TYR A 132 -9.77 -5.75 6.63
C TYR A 132 -9.53 -7.08 7.36
N GLY A 133 -10.37 -8.10 7.12
CA GLY A 133 -10.38 -9.33 7.92
C GLY A 133 -9.15 -10.24 7.73
N ALA A 134 -8.45 -10.09 6.59
CA ALA A 134 -7.22 -10.83 6.30
C ALA A 134 -6.01 -9.89 6.05
N GLY A 135 -6.15 -8.60 6.26
CA GLY A 135 -5.09 -7.62 6.12
C GLY A 135 -4.50 -7.50 4.71
N LEU A 136 -5.30 -7.74 3.67
CA LEU A 136 -4.82 -7.83 2.29
C LEU A 136 -4.49 -6.45 1.69
N ARG A 137 -3.49 -6.43 0.79
CA ARG A 137 -3.24 -5.27 -0.08
C ARG A 137 -4.34 -5.15 -1.13
N VAL A 138 -4.57 -3.94 -1.63
CA VAL A 138 -5.57 -3.71 -2.69
C VAL A 138 -5.33 -4.60 -3.92
N SER A 139 -4.08 -4.78 -4.33
CA SER A 139 -3.73 -5.69 -5.43
C SER A 139 -3.99 -7.16 -5.11
N GLU A 140 -3.78 -7.58 -3.88
CA GLU A 140 -4.07 -8.94 -3.43
C GLU A 140 -5.58 -9.19 -3.44
N VAL A 141 -6.39 -8.26 -2.91
CA VAL A 141 -7.86 -8.36 -2.97
C VAL A 141 -8.37 -8.44 -4.42
N THR A 142 -7.83 -7.60 -5.31
CA THR A 142 -8.28 -7.60 -6.71
C THR A 142 -7.96 -8.90 -7.44
N HIS A 143 -6.88 -9.59 -7.08
CA HIS A 143 -6.43 -10.82 -7.75
C HIS A 143 -6.76 -12.10 -6.98
N LEU A 144 -7.59 -12.03 -5.93
CA LEU A 144 -8.09 -13.23 -5.26
C LEU A 144 -8.90 -14.08 -6.24
N LYS A 145 -8.62 -15.37 -6.25
CA LYS A 145 -9.36 -16.41 -6.99
C LYS A 145 -10.30 -17.15 -6.06
N VAL A 146 -11.30 -17.80 -6.63
CA VAL A 146 -12.19 -18.69 -5.87
C VAL A 146 -11.39 -19.86 -5.28
N SER A 147 -10.38 -20.35 -6.00
CA SER A 147 -9.49 -21.43 -5.56
C SER A 147 -8.54 -21.07 -4.41
N ASP A 148 -8.41 -19.79 -4.08
CA ASP A 148 -7.53 -19.34 -2.99
C ASP A 148 -8.18 -19.51 -1.61
N ILE A 149 -9.45 -19.89 -1.57
CA ILE A 149 -10.20 -20.08 -0.33
C ILE A 149 -10.07 -21.54 0.13
N ASP A 150 -9.32 -21.79 1.18
CA ASP A 150 -9.28 -23.06 1.89
C ASP A 150 -10.22 -23.01 3.11
N SER A 151 -11.46 -23.46 2.90
CA SER A 151 -12.47 -23.44 3.95
C SER A 151 -12.29 -24.55 5.00
N GLU A 152 -11.50 -25.59 4.71
CA GLU A 152 -11.21 -26.67 5.66
C GLU A 152 -10.14 -26.22 6.65
N ARG A 153 -9.09 -25.59 6.16
CA ARG A 153 -8.01 -25.05 6.99
C ARG A 153 -8.29 -23.66 7.53
N MET A 154 -9.39 -23.02 7.11
CA MET A 154 -9.72 -21.63 7.46
C MET A 154 -8.61 -20.65 7.06
N MET A 155 -8.10 -20.79 5.83
CA MET A 155 -7.01 -19.99 5.30
C MET A 155 -7.38 -19.39 3.93
N LEU A 156 -6.78 -18.22 3.63
CA LEU A 156 -6.76 -17.62 2.31
C LEU A 156 -5.32 -17.65 1.78
N ARG A 157 -5.13 -18.25 0.62
CA ARG A 157 -3.85 -18.22 -0.09
C ARG A 157 -3.70 -16.90 -0.83
N VAL A 158 -2.59 -16.22 -0.62
CA VAL A 158 -2.22 -14.99 -1.32
C VAL A 158 -1.06 -15.29 -2.24
N GLU A 159 -1.36 -15.50 -3.52
CA GLU A 159 -0.34 -15.73 -4.54
C GLU A 159 0.38 -14.44 -4.91
N GLN A 160 1.69 -14.52 -5.18
CA GLN A 160 2.53 -13.45 -5.73
C GLN A 160 2.39 -12.10 -5.01
N GLY A 161 2.39 -12.12 -3.69
CA GLY A 161 2.50 -10.91 -2.88
C GLY A 161 3.74 -10.07 -3.28
N LYS A 162 3.89 -8.87 -2.74
CA LYS A 162 5.05 -8.02 -3.00
C LYS A 162 6.35 -8.79 -2.72
N GLY A 163 7.18 -9.03 -3.76
CA GLY A 163 8.40 -9.84 -3.68
C GLY A 163 8.23 -11.29 -4.10
N GLN A 164 7.14 -11.66 -4.80
CA GLN A 164 6.85 -12.99 -5.38
C GLN A 164 6.86 -14.15 -4.35
N ARG A 165 6.49 -13.87 -3.10
CA ARG A 165 6.32 -14.89 -2.06
C ARG A 165 4.85 -15.10 -1.78
N ASP A 166 4.40 -16.34 -1.93
CA ASP A 166 3.08 -16.78 -1.51
C ASP A 166 3.02 -16.80 0.02
N ARG A 167 1.85 -16.57 0.55
CA ARG A 167 1.57 -16.73 1.98
C ARG A 167 0.12 -17.11 2.21
N ASP A 168 -0.11 -17.83 3.28
CA ASP A 168 -1.45 -18.08 3.77
C ASP A 168 -1.79 -17.06 4.87
N VAL A 169 -3.02 -16.57 4.85
CA VAL A 169 -3.55 -15.63 5.84
C VAL A 169 -4.85 -16.18 6.43
N MET A 170 -5.20 -15.71 7.62
CA MET A 170 -6.38 -16.15 8.34
C MET A 170 -7.68 -15.87 7.57
N LEU A 171 -8.60 -16.82 7.60
CA LEU A 171 -9.97 -16.70 7.11
C LEU A 171 -10.92 -16.87 8.30
N SER A 172 -11.47 -15.75 8.80
CA SER A 172 -12.43 -15.84 9.91
C SER A 172 -13.75 -16.47 9.45
N PRO A 173 -14.51 -17.13 10.38
CA PRO A 173 -15.82 -17.72 10.05
C PRO A 173 -16.79 -16.69 9.46
N GLN A 174 -16.78 -15.45 9.96
CA GLN A 174 -17.62 -14.36 9.46
C GLN A 174 -17.24 -13.96 8.02
N LEU A 175 -15.92 -13.89 7.72
CA LEU A 175 -15.47 -13.59 6.36
C LEU A 175 -15.85 -14.73 5.42
N LEU A 176 -15.63 -15.98 5.80
CA LEU A 176 -16.02 -17.16 5.00
C LEU A 176 -17.52 -17.16 4.70
N GLN A 177 -18.36 -16.88 5.68
CA GLN A 177 -19.81 -16.78 5.47
C GLN A 177 -20.15 -15.72 4.44
N LEU A 178 -19.60 -14.51 4.58
CA LEU A 178 -19.83 -13.41 3.64
C LEU A 178 -19.32 -13.74 2.22
N LEU A 179 -18.17 -14.40 2.10
CA LEU A 179 -17.64 -14.85 0.80
C LEU A 179 -18.53 -15.94 0.17
N ARG A 180 -19.12 -16.83 0.97
CA ARG A 180 -20.11 -17.83 0.50
C ARG A 180 -21.40 -17.18 0.03
N GLU A 181 -21.90 -16.17 0.73
CA GLU A 181 -23.08 -15.39 0.31
C GLU A 181 -22.81 -14.69 -1.04
N TRP A 182 -21.66 -14.05 -1.15
CA TRP A 182 -21.24 -13.45 -2.42
C TRP A 182 -21.12 -14.50 -3.54
N TRP A 183 -20.47 -15.62 -3.28
CA TRP A 183 -20.32 -16.69 -4.26
C TRP A 183 -21.67 -17.27 -4.71
N LYS A 184 -22.61 -17.48 -3.78
CA LYS A 184 -23.96 -17.94 -4.11
C LYS A 184 -24.71 -16.97 -5.02
N ALA A 185 -24.55 -15.66 -4.79
CA ALA A 185 -25.24 -14.60 -5.52
C ALA A 185 -24.67 -14.39 -6.94
N ALA A 186 -23.34 -14.48 -7.11
CA ALA A 186 -22.67 -14.09 -8.36
C ALA A 186 -22.01 -15.24 -9.13
N ARG A 187 -21.78 -16.40 -8.49
CA ARG A 187 -21.12 -17.59 -9.07
C ARG A 187 -19.84 -17.28 -9.87
N PRO A 188 -18.89 -16.50 -9.30
CA PRO A 188 -17.66 -16.19 -9.98
C PRO A 188 -16.88 -17.47 -10.31
N GLN A 189 -16.28 -17.51 -11.52
CA GLN A 189 -15.60 -18.73 -12.01
C GLN A 189 -14.12 -18.75 -11.62
N VAL A 190 -13.39 -17.68 -11.91
CA VAL A 190 -11.93 -17.59 -11.67
C VAL A 190 -11.64 -16.55 -10.60
N TRP A 191 -11.90 -15.29 -10.91
CA TRP A 191 -11.65 -14.20 -9.98
C TRP A 191 -12.76 -14.14 -8.94
N LEU A 192 -12.41 -14.14 -7.65
CA LEU A 192 -13.38 -14.02 -6.58
C LEU A 192 -14.21 -12.73 -6.70
N PHE A 193 -13.57 -11.65 -7.16
CA PHE A 193 -14.19 -10.36 -7.43
C PHE A 193 -13.98 -9.97 -8.90
N PRO A 194 -14.83 -10.43 -9.83
CA PRO A 194 -14.70 -10.10 -11.23
C PRO A 194 -14.96 -8.62 -11.51
N GLY A 195 -14.34 -8.10 -12.57
CA GLY A 195 -14.59 -6.76 -13.13
C GLY A 195 -15.94 -6.62 -13.81
N GLN A 196 -16.09 -5.59 -14.64
CA GLN A 196 -17.25 -5.45 -15.55
C GLN A 196 -17.25 -6.55 -16.61
N ASN A 197 -16.08 -6.85 -17.19
CA ASN A 197 -15.87 -8.06 -17.96
C ASN A 197 -15.39 -9.15 -16.99
N PRO A 198 -16.13 -10.27 -16.82
CA PRO A 198 -15.80 -11.33 -15.87
C PRO A 198 -14.44 -12.02 -16.10
N ILE A 199 -13.89 -11.94 -17.31
CA ILE A 199 -12.55 -12.45 -17.64
C ILE A 199 -11.46 -11.69 -16.85
N ASN A 200 -11.70 -10.42 -16.53
CA ASN A 200 -10.78 -9.58 -15.80
C ASN A 200 -11.19 -9.43 -14.33
N PRO A 201 -10.24 -9.29 -13.41
CA PRO A 201 -10.54 -8.99 -12.02
C PRO A 201 -11.07 -7.56 -11.84
N VAL A 202 -11.70 -7.30 -10.71
CA VAL A 202 -12.02 -5.93 -10.27
C VAL A 202 -10.74 -5.10 -10.20
N THR A 203 -10.81 -3.85 -10.61
CA THR A 203 -9.63 -2.97 -10.60
C THR A 203 -9.44 -2.30 -9.23
N ALA A 204 -8.20 -1.97 -8.88
CA ALA A 204 -7.88 -1.17 -7.70
C ALA A 204 -8.65 0.17 -7.70
N ARG A 205 -8.88 0.76 -8.88
CA ARG A 205 -9.67 2.00 -9.01
C ARG A 205 -11.13 1.80 -8.61
N GLN A 206 -11.74 0.67 -8.97
CA GLN A 206 -13.12 0.34 -8.57
C GLN A 206 -13.21 0.13 -7.06
N LEU A 207 -12.24 -0.59 -6.44
CA LEU A 207 -12.20 -0.73 -4.98
C LEU A 207 -12.00 0.61 -4.26
N ASN A 208 -11.12 1.47 -4.76
CA ASN A 208 -10.95 2.81 -4.19
C ASN A 208 -12.23 3.64 -4.27
N ARG A 209 -12.97 3.58 -5.39
CA ARG A 209 -14.27 4.26 -5.51
C ARG A 209 -15.29 3.70 -4.52
N ALA A 210 -15.34 2.38 -4.35
CA ALA A 210 -16.24 1.74 -3.40
C ALA A 210 -15.94 2.14 -1.95
N VAL A 211 -14.65 2.21 -1.57
CA VAL A 211 -14.23 2.72 -0.26
C VAL A 211 -14.65 4.17 -0.06
N THR A 212 -14.45 5.03 -1.06
CA THR A 212 -14.84 6.44 -0.97
C THR A 212 -16.35 6.58 -0.78
N ALA A 213 -17.16 5.89 -1.58
CA ALA A 213 -18.60 5.90 -1.46
C ALA A 213 -19.08 5.37 -0.09
N ALA A 214 -18.50 4.25 0.37
CA ALA A 214 -18.80 3.69 1.68
C ALA A 214 -18.43 4.63 2.83
N LYS A 215 -17.25 5.27 2.76
CA LYS A 215 -16.77 6.27 3.72
C LYS A 215 -17.75 7.46 3.83
N ASP A 216 -18.16 8.00 2.67
CA ASP A 216 -19.05 9.17 2.63
C ASP A 216 -20.43 8.81 3.21
N LEU A 217 -21.00 7.65 2.84
CA LEU A 217 -22.25 7.14 3.38
C LEU A 217 -22.19 6.81 4.88
N ALA A 218 -21.03 6.30 5.36
CA ALA A 218 -20.81 6.01 6.77
C ALA A 218 -20.54 7.26 7.64
N GLY A 219 -20.45 8.45 7.06
CA GLY A 219 -20.15 9.70 7.77
C GLY A 219 -18.75 9.72 8.40
N ILE A 220 -17.76 9.10 7.76
CA ILE A 220 -16.38 9.04 8.27
C ILE A 220 -15.60 10.23 7.72
N SER A 221 -15.13 11.13 8.58
CA SER A 221 -14.37 12.32 8.21
C SER A 221 -12.90 12.03 7.84
N LYS A 222 -12.33 10.92 8.35
CA LYS A 222 -10.96 10.51 8.07
C LYS A 222 -10.75 10.21 6.59
N ARG A 223 -9.50 10.40 6.10
CA ARG A 223 -9.13 9.96 4.75
C ARG A 223 -8.98 8.44 4.73
N VAL A 224 -9.92 7.75 4.07
CA VAL A 224 -9.95 6.28 4.01
C VAL A 224 -9.57 5.79 2.62
N SER A 225 -8.82 4.70 2.60
CA SER A 225 -8.42 3.95 1.39
C SER A 225 -8.40 2.46 1.72
N PRO A 226 -8.27 1.54 0.76
CA PRO A 226 -8.08 0.12 1.06
C PRO A 226 -6.84 -0.15 1.95
N HIS A 227 -5.80 0.67 1.85
CA HIS A 227 -4.64 0.58 2.75
C HIS A 227 -4.98 0.96 4.19
N THR A 228 -5.94 1.87 4.39
CA THR A 228 -6.42 2.23 5.74
C THR A 228 -7.06 1.03 6.43
N LEU A 229 -7.82 0.19 5.71
CA LEU A 229 -8.39 -1.04 6.26
C LEU A 229 -7.29 -2.02 6.72
N ARG A 230 -6.26 -2.19 5.91
CA ARG A 230 -5.11 -3.02 6.27
C ARG A 230 -4.31 -2.44 7.45
N HIS A 231 -4.17 -1.12 7.55
CA HIS A 231 -3.55 -0.47 8.71
C HIS A 231 -4.38 -0.69 9.97
N SER A 232 -5.71 -0.55 9.86
CA SER A 232 -6.62 -0.80 10.98
C SER A 232 -6.57 -2.27 11.44
N PHE A 233 -6.53 -3.23 10.50
CA PHE A 233 -6.34 -4.64 10.84
C PHE A 233 -5.07 -4.87 11.66
N ALA A 234 -3.93 -4.35 11.19
CA ALA A 234 -2.65 -4.53 11.87
C ALA A 234 -2.63 -3.88 13.27
N THR A 235 -3.22 -2.69 13.39
CA THR A 235 -3.30 -1.97 14.67
C THR A 235 -4.22 -2.70 15.65
N HIS A 236 -5.40 -3.17 15.19
CA HIS A 236 -6.33 -3.90 16.04
C HIS A 236 -5.78 -5.26 16.51
N LEU A 237 -5.00 -5.96 15.67
CA LEU A 237 -4.29 -7.17 16.13
C LEU A 237 -3.24 -6.85 17.20
N LEU A 238 -2.51 -5.76 17.03
CA LEU A 238 -1.52 -5.33 18.01
C LEU A 238 -2.19 -4.95 19.33
N GLU A 239 -3.34 -4.27 19.28
CA GLU A 239 -4.16 -3.92 20.45
C GLU A 239 -4.75 -5.15 21.15
N GLN A 240 -4.96 -6.25 20.43
CA GLN A 240 -5.33 -7.55 20.97
C GLN A 240 -4.15 -8.33 21.57
N GLY A 241 -2.94 -7.76 21.57
CA GLY A 241 -1.75 -8.39 22.11
C GLY A 241 -1.06 -9.39 21.18
N VAL A 242 -1.43 -9.43 19.89
CA VAL A 242 -0.76 -10.31 18.92
C VAL A 242 0.68 -9.83 18.69
N ASP A 243 1.62 -10.77 18.72
CA ASP A 243 3.03 -10.48 18.53
C ASP A 243 3.28 -9.81 17.17
N ILE A 244 4.13 -8.77 17.17
CA ILE A 244 4.44 -7.98 15.98
C ILE A 244 5.07 -8.80 14.84
N ARG A 245 5.78 -9.89 15.17
CA ARG A 245 6.35 -10.77 14.16
C ARG A 245 5.28 -11.62 13.48
N VAL A 246 4.25 -12.05 14.23
CA VAL A 246 3.08 -12.72 13.66
C VAL A 246 2.36 -11.77 12.71
N ILE A 247 2.14 -10.51 13.14
CA ILE A 247 1.54 -9.49 12.27
C ILE A 247 2.41 -9.24 11.03
N GLN A 248 3.73 -9.22 11.15
CA GLN A 248 4.65 -9.09 10.02
C GLN A 248 4.46 -10.20 8.98
N VAL A 249 4.34 -11.45 9.44
CA VAL A 249 4.11 -12.62 8.57
C VAL A 249 2.76 -12.53 7.90
N LEU A 250 1.68 -12.29 8.64
CA LEU A 250 0.33 -12.14 8.10
C LEU A 250 0.25 -11.05 7.03
N LEU A 251 0.92 -9.93 7.25
CA LEU A 251 0.96 -8.83 6.28
C LEU A 251 1.95 -9.09 5.12
N GLY A 252 2.85 -10.04 5.22
CA GLY A 252 3.90 -10.26 4.23
C GLY A 252 4.82 -9.04 4.09
N HIS A 253 5.28 -8.48 5.22
CA HIS A 253 6.27 -7.42 5.24
C HIS A 253 7.68 -8.00 5.26
N ALA A 254 8.49 -7.65 4.25
CA ALA A 254 9.88 -8.09 4.18
C ALA A 254 10.76 -7.50 5.30
N LYS A 255 10.37 -6.34 5.85
CA LYS A 255 11.09 -5.63 6.90
C LYS A 255 10.19 -5.38 8.11
N LEU A 256 10.72 -5.62 9.31
CA LEU A 256 10.01 -5.41 10.56
C LEU A 256 9.65 -3.93 10.78
N GLU A 257 10.51 -3.00 10.33
CA GLU A 257 10.28 -1.56 10.45
C GLU A 257 8.97 -1.11 9.80
N THR A 258 8.51 -1.82 8.76
CA THR A 258 7.21 -1.54 8.13
C THR A 258 6.05 -1.90 9.05
N THR A 259 6.19 -2.96 9.86
CA THR A 259 5.17 -3.38 10.83
C THR A 259 5.25 -2.54 12.11
N ALA A 260 6.44 -2.14 12.52
CA ALA A 260 6.67 -1.29 13.69
C ALA A 260 5.99 0.09 13.61
N LEU A 261 5.58 0.53 12.42
CA LEU A 261 4.77 1.76 12.30
C LEU A 261 3.43 1.67 13.05
N TYR A 262 2.88 0.47 13.23
CA TYR A 262 1.61 0.28 13.92
C TYR A 262 1.73 0.44 15.44
N THR A 263 2.90 0.21 16.03
CA THR A 263 3.13 0.44 17.46
C THR A 263 2.94 1.91 17.87
N ARG A 264 3.09 2.83 16.91
CA ARG A 264 2.91 4.27 17.15
C ARG A 264 1.46 4.69 17.33
N VAL A 265 0.52 3.87 16.89
CA VAL A 265 -0.93 4.15 16.90
C VAL A 265 -1.72 3.20 17.80
N ALA A 266 -1.12 2.11 18.25
CA ALA A 266 -1.72 1.17 19.21
C ALA A 266 -1.61 1.72 20.65
N VAL A 267 -2.48 2.65 20.99
CA VAL A 267 -2.44 3.38 22.29
C VAL A 267 -2.80 2.47 23.45
N SER A 268 -3.72 1.50 23.27
CA SER A 268 -4.13 0.54 24.30
C SER A 268 -2.96 -0.33 24.76
N THR A 269 -2.17 -0.84 23.81
CA THR A 269 -1.00 -1.68 24.11
C THR A 269 -0.02 -0.98 25.06
N VAL A 270 0.18 0.34 24.91
CA VAL A 270 1.07 1.11 25.81
C VAL A 270 0.44 1.31 27.18
N ARG A 271 -0.89 1.53 27.28
CA ARG A 271 -1.60 1.71 28.54
C ARG A 271 -1.66 0.45 29.39
N ASP A 272 -1.72 -0.71 28.78
CA ASP A 272 -1.86 -2.00 29.45
C ASP A 272 -0.52 -2.58 29.93
N ILE A 273 0.61 -1.97 29.54
CA ILE A 273 1.93 -2.36 30.03
C ILE A 273 2.09 -1.88 31.47
N LYS A 274 2.11 -2.83 32.39
CA LYS A 274 2.49 -2.55 33.80
C LYS A 274 3.97 -2.26 33.87
N SER A 275 4.32 -1.12 34.47
CA SER A 275 5.71 -0.76 34.70
C SER A 275 6.44 -1.85 35.50
N PRO A 276 7.70 -2.17 35.15
CA PRO A 276 8.53 -3.04 36.02
C PRO A 276 8.57 -2.55 37.47
N LEU A 277 8.49 -1.23 37.70
CA LEU A 277 8.43 -0.63 39.03
C LEU A 277 7.18 -1.09 39.80
N ASP A 278 6.03 -1.19 39.14
CA ASP A 278 4.78 -1.64 39.76
C ASP A 278 4.84 -3.11 40.19
N ARG A 279 5.73 -3.90 39.58
CA ARG A 279 5.97 -5.31 39.91
C ARG A 279 6.92 -5.50 41.09
N LEU A 280 7.69 -4.48 41.45
CA LEU A 280 8.67 -4.55 42.56
C LEU A 280 8.02 -4.43 43.94
N GLY A 281 6.72 -4.12 44.04
CA GLY A 281 6.01 -4.03 45.31
C GLY A 281 6.56 -2.94 46.23
N VAL A 282 7.31 -1.96 45.73
CA VAL A 282 7.89 -0.88 46.55
C VAL A 282 6.76 0.00 47.04
N LYS A 283 6.44 -0.11 48.34
CA LYS A 283 5.53 0.82 49.01
C LYS A 283 6.18 2.20 49.07
N LEU A 284 5.67 3.17 48.30
CA LEU A 284 6.04 4.55 48.43
C LEU A 284 5.53 5.05 49.79
N THR A 285 6.42 5.14 50.78
CA THR A 285 6.14 5.82 52.07
C THR A 285 5.86 7.28 51.77
N LYS A 286 4.67 7.76 52.07
CA LYS A 286 4.36 9.19 52.07
C LYS A 286 5.26 9.84 53.14
N ARG A 287 6.28 10.58 52.72
CA ARG A 287 6.98 11.49 53.64
C ARG A 287 6.00 12.61 53.95
N THR A 288 5.54 12.69 55.18
CA THR A 288 4.94 13.90 55.75
C THR A 288 6.00 14.98 55.77
N PRO A 289 5.73 16.19 55.26
CA PRO A 289 6.69 17.28 55.40
C PRO A 289 6.91 17.57 56.87
N PRO A 290 8.14 17.93 57.30
CA PRO A 290 8.41 18.33 58.65
C PRO A 290 7.67 19.65 58.95
N SER A 291 7.03 19.70 60.15
CA SER A 291 6.35 20.83 60.74
C SER A 291 7.26 22.02 60.95
#